data_be0604db43781a954257e37964fef368
#
_entry.id   be0604db43781a954257e37964fef368
#
_cell.length_a   1.000
_cell.length_b   1.000
_cell.length_c   1.000
_cell.angle_alpha   90.00
_cell.angle_beta   90.00
_cell.angle_gamma   90.00
#
_symmetry.space_group_name_H-M   'P 1'
#
loop_
_entity.id
_entity.type
_entity.pdbx_description
1 polymer ?
#
loop_
_entity_poly.entity_id
_entity_poly.type
_entity_poly.pdbx_seq_one_letter_code
_entity_poly.pdbx_strand_id
1 'polypeptide(L)'
;MATLTNVSIILPDGGISNVDLSANANIDPSKMAQRTFAEYHVPWTAFRVWDALTTNPVSAAANDDLGLVTGTWGSAVNKITAGDCKAATTTRRIYLAVPVPPNYDDGETIRLRVRSKMETTLSDTSCTIDAEAYIANDGTLTSDLVSTAAQSMNSLTAANYDFTLSSGSIDPGDLIEVRLTVACVDAATATAVTPAIYEVALLCDTRG
;
A
#
# COMPACT_ATOMS: atom_id res chain seq x y z
N MET A 1 33.64 -45.89 -20.72
CA MET A 1 33.39 -44.61 -20.03
C MET A 1 32.15 -44.80 -19.17
N ALA A 2 32.27 -44.68 -17.85
CA ALA A 2 31.11 -44.77 -16.97
C ALA A 2 30.46 -43.38 -16.91
N THR A 3 29.19 -43.28 -17.30
CA THR A 3 28.42 -42.08 -17.19
C THR A 3 27.88 -41.97 -15.74
N LEU A 4 28.33 -41.04 -14.97
CA LEU A 4 27.76 -40.71 -13.67
C LEU A 4 26.39 -40.07 -13.89
N THR A 5 25.31 -40.82 -13.71
CA THR A 5 23.94 -40.32 -13.65
C THR A 5 23.55 -40.15 -12.19
N ASN A 6 23.09 -38.95 -11.83
CA ASN A 6 22.60 -38.56 -10.48
C ASN A 6 23.68 -38.49 -9.38
N VAL A 7 24.58 -37.51 -9.50
CA VAL A 7 25.39 -37.07 -8.35
C VAL A 7 24.58 -36.00 -7.61
N SER A 8 24.08 -36.31 -6.42
CA SER A 8 23.50 -35.34 -5.51
C SER A 8 24.64 -34.66 -4.76
N ILE A 9 24.98 -33.42 -5.11
CA ILE A 9 25.97 -32.63 -4.38
C ILE A 9 25.20 -31.81 -3.34
N ILE A 10 25.40 -32.13 -2.07
CA ILE A 10 24.90 -31.31 -0.96
C ILE A 10 25.97 -30.24 -0.74
N LEU A 11 25.66 -29.00 -1.12
CA LEU A 11 26.50 -27.84 -0.86
C LEU A 11 26.16 -27.27 0.51
N PRO A 12 27.16 -26.84 1.32
CA PRO A 12 26.88 -26.08 2.52
C PRO A 12 26.23 -24.74 2.18
N ASP A 13 25.41 -24.22 3.09
CA ASP A 13 24.77 -22.90 2.96
C ASP A 13 25.79 -21.84 2.52
N GLY A 14 25.49 -21.14 1.41
CA GLY A 14 26.36 -20.13 0.81
C GLY A 14 27.44 -20.68 -0.13
N GLY A 15 27.39 -21.95 -0.48
CA GLY A 15 28.45 -22.65 -1.21
C GLY A 15 28.52 -22.48 -2.72
N ILE A 16 27.63 -21.72 -3.36
CA ILE A 16 27.72 -21.41 -4.82
C ILE A 16 27.95 -19.93 -5.00
N SER A 17 29.11 -19.56 -5.51
CA SER A 17 29.40 -18.20 -5.97
C SER A 17 29.15 -18.08 -7.48
N ASN A 18 29.04 -16.85 -8.00
CA ASN A 18 28.89 -16.60 -9.44
C ASN A 18 30.03 -17.21 -10.29
N VAL A 19 31.19 -17.47 -9.67
CA VAL A 19 32.37 -18.09 -10.34
C VAL A 19 32.15 -19.59 -10.56
N ASP A 20 31.30 -20.23 -9.79
CA ASP A 20 31.02 -21.66 -9.83
C ASP A 20 29.97 -22.03 -10.87
N LEU A 21 29.29 -21.02 -11.43
CA LEU A 21 28.32 -21.20 -12.50
C LEU A 21 29.01 -21.07 -13.85
N SER A 22 29.07 -22.17 -14.60
CA SER A 22 29.51 -22.13 -15.99
C SER A 22 28.63 -21.18 -16.80
N ALA A 23 29.24 -20.37 -17.68
CA ALA A 23 28.50 -19.49 -18.60
C ALA A 23 27.49 -20.24 -19.49
N ASN A 24 27.61 -21.58 -19.58
CA ASN A 24 26.72 -22.49 -20.31
C ASN A 24 25.85 -23.34 -19.39
N ALA A 25 25.86 -23.10 -18.09
CA ALA A 25 24.92 -23.75 -17.18
C ALA A 25 23.52 -23.24 -17.53
N ASN A 26 22.76 -24.02 -18.30
CA ASN A 26 21.37 -23.67 -18.65
C ASN A 26 20.49 -23.82 -17.41
N ILE A 27 20.71 -22.93 -16.43
CA ILE A 27 19.91 -22.87 -15.20
C ILE A 27 18.63 -22.13 -15.54
N ASP A 28 17.51 -22.81 -15.35
CA ASP A 28 16.20 -22.24 -15.50
C ASP A 28 16.10 -20.96 -14.63
N PRO A 29 15.85 -19.75 -15.22
CA PRO A 29 15.71 -18.52 -14.47
C PRO A 29 14.71 -18.61 -13.32
N SER A 30 13.66 -19.42 -13.45
CA SER A 30 12.69 -19.65 -12.36
C SER A 30 13.30 -20.32 -11.12
N LYS A 31 14.43 -21.01 -11.27
CA LYS A 31 15.18 -21.65 -10.17
C LYS A 31 16.27 -20.75 -9.58
N MET A 32 16.58 -19.65 -10.26
CA MET A 32 17.49 -18.60 -9.78
C MET A 32 16.71 -17.39 -9.30
N ALA A 33 15.39 -17.49 -9.18
CA ALA A 33 14.54 -16.38 -8.79
C ALA A 33 14.99 -15.79 -7.45
N GLN A 34 15.77 -14.75 -7.52
CA GLN A 34 16.06 -13.91 -6.37
C GLN A 34 14.78 -13.14 -6.06
N ARG A 35 14.09 -13.54 -5.01
CA ARG A 35 12.96 -12.79 -4.49
C ARG A 35 13.49 -11.50 -3.88
N THR A 36 12.94 -10.40 -4.30
CA THR A 36 13.24 -9.09 -3.73
C THR A 36 11.94 -8.48 -3.24
N PHE A 37 11.90 -8.13 -1.97
CA PHE A 37 10.80 -7.35 -1.44
C PHE A 37 10.91 -5.91 -1.96
N ALA A 38 9.90 -5.46 -2.66
CA ALA A 38 9.88 -4.15 -3.29
C ALA A 38 8.76 -3.28 -2.74
N GLU A 39 9.01 -1.97 -2.72
CA GLU A 39 8.06 -0.95 -2.30
C GLU A 39 7.82 0.03 -3.44
N TYR A 40 6.57 0.15 -3.89
CA TYR A 40 6.14 0.99 -5.00
C TYR A 40 5.26 2.12 -4.48
N HIS A 41 5.82 3.34 -4.41
CA HIS A 41 5.11 4.51 -3.94
C HIS A 41 4.03 4.96 -4.91
N VAL A 42 2.84 5.25 -4.38
CA VAL A 42 1.71 5.76 -5.16
C VAL A 42 1.86 7.28 -5.34
N PRO A 43 1.94 7.80 -6.57
CA PRO A 43 2.06 9.22 -6.80
C PRO A 43 0.77 9.96 -6.42
N TRP A 44 0.88 11.21 -5.92
CA TRP A 44 -0.27 12.03 -5.54
C TRP A 44 -1.29 12.23 -6.68
N THR A 45 -0.85 12.13 -7.92
CA THR A 45 -1.70 12.25 -9.11
C THR A 45 -2.61 11.03 -9.35
N ALA A 46 -2.38 9.91 -8.65
CA ALA A 46 -3.24 8.73 -8.74
C ALA A 46 -4.51 8.83 -7.90
N PHE A 47 -4.56 9.79 -6.96
CA PHE A 47 -5.70 9.95 -6.06
C PHE A 47 -6.87 10.67 -6.72
N ARG A 48 -8.09 10.24 -6.38
CA ARG A 48 -9.36 10.79 -6.90
C ARG A 48 -10.39 10.91 -5.77
N VAL A 49 -11.40 11.73 -6.00
CA VAL A 49 -12.63 11.72 -5.18
C VAL A 49 -13.24 10.32 -5.25
N TRP A 50 -13.59 9.75 -4.10
CA TRP A 50 -13.90 8.31 -3.99
C TRP A 50 -15.18 7.88 -4.72
N ASP A 51 -16.15 8.77 -4.87
CA ASP A 51 -17.43 8.57 -5.55
C ASP A 51 -17.53 9.31 -6.89
N ALA A 52 -16.45 10.01 -7.30
CA ALA A 52 -16.35 10.77 -8.54
C ALA A 52 -14.95 10.64 -9.15
N LEU A 53 -14.60 9.45 -9.65
CA LEU A 53 -13.25 9.04 -10.07
C LEU A 53 -12.60 9.91 -11.16
N THR A 54 -13.39 10.72 -11.88
CA THR A 54 -12.88 11.69 -12.84
C THR A 54 -12.43 13.01 -12.19
N THR A 55 -12.71 13.20 -10.89
CA THR A 55 -12.47 14.43 -10.14
C THR A 55 -11.23 14.30 -9.28
N ASN A 56 -10.33 15.29 -9.36
CA ASN A 56 -9.19 15.38 -8.48
C ASN A 56 -9.63 15.74 -7.05
N PRO A 57 -8.94 15.24 -6.01
CA PRO A 57 -9.23 15.64 -4.65
C PRO A 57 -9.12 17.16 -4.48
N VAL A 58 -10.02 17.73 -3.72
CA VAL A 58 -9.99 19.17 -3.38
C VAL A 58 -8.82 19.46 -2.42
N SER A 59 -8.40 20.73 -2.34
CA SER A 59 -7.29 21.14 -1.46
C SER A 59 -7.62 21.09 0.04
N ALA A 60 -8.91 21.05 0.39
CA ALA A 60 -9.39 20.90 1.75
C ALA A 60 -10.45 19.80 1.78
N ALA A 61 -10.39 18.94 2.79
CA ALA A 61 -11.41 17.91 2.99
C ALA A 61 -12.79 18.54 3.13
N ALA A 62 -13.77 18.00 2.43
CA ALA A 62 -15.16 18.50 2.45
C ALA A 62 -16.12 17.31 2.33
N ASN A 63 -17.30 17.44 2.90
CA ASN A 63 -18.31 16.38 2.94
C ASN A 63 -17.69 15.08 3.50
N ASP A 64 -17.72 14.00 2.72
CA ASP A 64 -17.09 12.72 3.03
C ASP A 64 -15.80 12.44 2.22
N ASP A 65 -15.23 13.49 1.60
CA ASP A 65 -13.98 13.41 0.84
C ASP A 65 -12.76 13.80 1.67
N LEU A 66 -11.70 13.02 1.56
CA LEU A 66 -10.35 13.42 1.97
C LEU A 66 -9.81 14.46 0.97
N GLY A 67 -9.13 15.48 1.49
CA GLY A 67 -8.51 16.52 0.68
C GLY A 67 -7.02 16.28 0.44
N LEU A 68 -6.52 16.62 -0.76
CA LEU A 68 -5.10 16.63 -1.06
C LEU A 68 -4.54 18.05 -0.85
N VAL A 69 -3.88 18.26 0.29
CA VAL A 69 -3.21 19.52 0.60
C VAL A 69 -1.82 19.51 -0.03
N THR A 70 -1.61 20.45 -0.93
CA THR A 70 -0.28 20.70 -1.53
C THR A 70 0.32 21.94 -0.90
N GLY A 71 1.56 21.82 -0.45
CA GLY A 71 2.28 22.96 0.09
C GLY A 71 3.03 23.76 -0.97
N THR A 72 3.68 24.83 -0.57
CA THR A 72 4.61 25.56 -1.43
C THR A 72 5.79 24.67 -1.78
N TRP A 73 6.11 24.57 -3.07
CA TRP A 73 7.23 23.76 -3.55
C TRP A 73 8.52 24.09 -2.79
N GLY A 74 9.18 23.06 -2.27
CA GLY A 74 10.43 23.17 -1.53
C GLY A 74 10.29 23.62 -0.06
N SER A 75 9.09 23.94 0.43
CA SER A 75 8.89 24.40 1.82
C SER A 75 7.80 23.66 2.60
N ALA A 76 6.93 22.91 1.95
CA ALA A 76 5.86 22.19 2.63
C ALA A 76 5.69 20.77 2.04
N VAL A 77 5.20 19.85 2.87
CA VAL A 77 4.97 18.46 2.52
C VAL A 77 3.56 18.28 1.99
N ASN A 78 3.41 17.63 0.84
CA ASN A 78 2.12 17.21 0.34
C ASN A 78 1.55 16.13 1.26
N LYS A 79 0.23 16.15 1.48
CA LYS A 79 -0.47 15.19 2.32
C LYS A 79 -1.93 15.08 1.94
N ILE A 80 -2.53 13.96 2.28
CA ILE A 80 -3.98 13.79 2.28
C ILE A 80 -4.48 14.00 3.71
N THR A 81 -5.57 14.72 3.89
CA THR A 81 -6.12 15.05 5.21
C THR A 81 -7.62 14.89 5.26
N ALA A 82 -8.14 14.51 6.43
CA ALA A 82 -9.56 14.59 6.72
C ALA A 82 -9.99 15.99 7.18
N GLY A 83 -9.08 16.96 7.22
CA GLY A 83 -9.35 18.28 7.77
C GLY A 83 -9.52 18.26 9.29
N ASP A 84 -10.12 19.30 9.84
CA ASP A 84 -10.40 19.40 11.28
C ASP A 84 -11.63 18.54 11.63
N CYS A 85 -11.42 17.55 12.48
CA CYS A 85 -12.44 16.64 12.99
C CYS A 85 -12.88 16.97 14.42
N LYS A 86 -12.48 18.11 14.95
CA LYS A 86 -12.74 18.55 16.30
C LYS A 86 -14.24 18.56 16.64
N ALA A 87 -14.58 18.02 17.81
CA ALA A 87 -15.94 17.95 18.36
C ALA A 87 -16.96 17.35 17.37
N ALA A 88 -16.54 16.37 16.58
CA ALA A 88 -17.37 15.74 15.55
C ALA A 88 -17.06 14.24 15.37
N THR A 89 -18.04 13.51 14.84
CA THR A 89 -17.82 12.21 14.22
C THR A 89 -17.67 12.44 12.72
N THR A 90 -16.49 12.17 12.19
CA THR A 90 -16.13 12.45 10.79
C THR A 90 -15.64 11.17 10.12
N THR A 91 -16.22 10.83 8.97
CA THR A 91 -15.73 9.75 8.13
C THR A 91 -15.52 10.30 6.73
N ARG A 92 -14.29 10.19 6.22
CA ARG A 92 -13.90 10.69 4.90
C ARG A 92 -13.09 9.66 4.14
N ARG A 93 -13.22 9.69 2.83
CA ARG A 93 -12.70 8.67 1.91
C ARG A 93 -11.93 9.27 0.75
N ILE A 94 -11.05 8.47 0.17
CA ILE A 94 -10.36 8.80 -1.08
C ILE A 94 -10.14 7.51 -1.87
N TYR A 95 -10.20 7.63 -3.19
CA TYR A 95 -9.89 6.55 -4.12
C TYR A 95 -8.48 6.71 -4.68
N LEU A 96 -7.83 5.57 -4.95
CA LEU A 96 -6.60 5.50 -5.73
C LEU A 96 -6.55 4.18 -6.51
N ALA A 97 -5.87 4.20 -7.66
CA ALA A 97 -5.58 3.00 -8.43
C ALA A 97 -4.10 2.67 -8.32
N VAL A 98 -3.79 1.42 -8.04
CA VAL A 98 -2.42 0.94 -7.81
C VAL A 98 -2.12 -0.21 -8.77
N PRO A 99 -1.21 -0.04 -9.74
CA PRO A 99 -0.82 -1.14 -10.61
C PRO A 99 0.04 -2.16 -9.86
N VAL A 100 -0.24 -3.44 -10.05
CA VAL A 100 0.60 -4.54 -9.60
C VAL A 100 1.80 -4.65 -10.56
N PRO A 101 3.03 -4.71 -10.05
CA PRO A 101 4.19 -4.82 -10.91
C PRO A 101 4.15 -6.09 -11.78
N PRO A 102 4.60 -6.03 -13.05
CA PRO A 102 4.56 -7.18 -13.94
C PRO A 102 5.49 -8.32 -13.52
N ASN A 103 6.43 -8.05 -12.63
CA ASN A 103 7.33 -9.03 -12.03
C ASN A 103 6.95 -9.41 -10.59
N TYR A 104 5.73 -9.11 -10.16
CA TYR A 104 5.19 -9.61 -8.90
C TYR A 104 5.29 -11.15 -8.86
N ASP A 105 5.74 -11.70 -7.73
CA ASP A 105 5.79 -13.14 -7.53
C ASP A 105 4.39 -13.62 -7.12
N ASP A 106 3.65 -14.10 -8.11
CA ASP A 106 2.26 -14.51 -7.97
C ASP A 106 2.03 -15.46 -6.78
N GLY A 107 0.98 -15.16 -6.02
CA GLY A 107 0.61 -15.90 -4.80
C GLY A 107 1.39 -15.49 -3.54
N GLU A 108 2.42 -14.66 -3.66
CA GLU A 108 3.19 -14.20 -2.50
C GLU A 108 2.53 -13.03 -1.77
N THR A 109 3.08 -12.66 -0.62
CA THR A 109 2.50 -11.59 0.21
C THR A 109 2.52 -10.25 -0.49
N ILE A 110 1.36 -9.61 -0.57
CA ILE A 110 1.17 -8.26 -1.09
C ILE A 110 0.42 -7.41 -0.06
N ARG A 111 0.85 -6.17 0.15
CA ARG A 111 0.29 -5.27 1.16
C ARG A 111 0.20 -3.86 0.62
N LEU A 112 -0.84 -3.16 1.03
CA LEU A 112 -0.90 -1.71 0.92
C LEU A 112 -0.37 -1.11 2.22
N ARG A 113 0.66 -0.27 2.15
CA ARG A 113 1.20 0.49 3.27
C ARG A 113 0.71 1.92 3.22
N VAL A 114 0.19 2.40 4.33
CA VAL A 114 -0.20 3.80 4.51
C VAL A 114 0.61 4.40 5.65
N ARG A 115 1.35 5.46 5.38
CA ARG A 115 2.07 6.22 6.41
C ARG A 115 1.24 7.40 6.85
N SER A 116 0.83 7.41 8.12
CA SER A 116 -0.07 8.45 8.63
C SER A 116 0.20 8.81 10.08
N LYS A 117 -0.39 9.93 10.54
CA LYS A 117 -0.39 10.41 11.93
C LYS A 117 -1.47 11.46 12.14
N MET A 118 -1.72 11.82 13.39
CA MET A 118 -2.37 13.09 13.76
C MET A 118 -1.35 14.25 13.67
N GLU A 119 -1.78 15.44 13.25
CA GLU A 119 -0.85 16.57 13.03
C GLU A 119 -0.54 17.34 14.31
N THR A 120 -1.57 17.78 15.02
CA THR A 120 -1.41 18.73 16.13
C THR A 120 -1.97 18.20 17.45
N THR A 121 -3.11 17.52 17.41
CA THR A 121 -3.84 17.09 18.60
C THR A 121 -4.42 15.69 18.34
N LEU A 122 -4.41 14.85 19.36
CA LEU A 122 -5.09 13.56 19.30
C LEU A 122 -6.61 13.76 19.44
N SER A 123 -7.38 12.90 18.80
CA SER A 123 -8.78 12.76 19.13
C SER A 123 -8.93 12.23 20.57
N ASP A 124 -9.89 12.73 21.32
CA ASP A 124 -10.17 12.29 22.67
C ASP A 124 -10.83 10.89 22.73
N THR A 125 -11.39 10.42 21.61
CA THR A 125 -12.06 9.13 21.52
C THR A 125 -11.31 8.16 20.59
N SER A 126 -11.28 8.41 19.27
CA SER A 126 -10.61 7.52 18.31
C SER A 126 -10.35 8.21 16.97
N CYS A 127 -9.30 7.78 16.30
CA CYS A 127 -9.09 8.05 14.87
C CYS A 127 -8.48 6.80 14.23
N THR A 128 -9.13 6.29 13.19
CA THR A 128 -8.72 5.06 12.50
C THR A 128 -8.50 5.31 11.03
N ILE A 129 -7.62 4.50 10.44
CA ILE A 129 -7.46 4.35 8.99
C ILE A 129 -7.87 2.94 8.59
N ASP A 130 -8.60 2.84 7.48
CA ASP A 130 -9.06 1.60 6.90
C ASP A 130 -8.82 1.60 5.39
N ALA A 131 -8.76 0.42 4.80
CA ALA A 131 -8.61 0.22 3.37
C ALA A 131 -9.57 -0.87 2.88
N GLU A 132 -10.11 -0.67 1.70
CA GLU A 132 -10.82 -1.67 0.91
C GLU A 132 -10.18 -1.71 -0.47
N ALA A 133 -10.05 -2.89 -1.06
CA ALA A 133 -9.38 -3.07 -2.34
C ALA A 133 -10.13 -4.07 -3.22
N TYR A 134 -10.22 -3.76 -4.51
CA TYR A 134 -10.93 -4.57 -5.51
C TYR A 134 -10.12 -4.63 -6.80
N ILE A 135 -10.32 -5.68 -7.59
CA ILE A 135 -9.85 -5.80 -8.96
C ILE A 135 -11.04 -6.02 -9.87
N ALA A 136 -11.07 -5.30 -10.98
CA ALA A 136 -12.07 -5.49 -12.02
C ALA A 136 -11.52 -6.43 -13.10
N ASN A 137 -11.95 -7.68 -13.08
CA ASN A 137 -11.61 -8.67 -14.10
C ASN A 137 -12.80 -8.91 -15.01
N ASP A 138 -12.65 -8.62 -16.32
CA ASP A 138 -13.68 -8.83 -17.36
C ASP A 138 -15.06 -8.27 -16.99
N GLY A 139 -15.07 -7.10 -16.34
CA GLY A 139 -16.30 -6.42 -15.91
C GLY A 139 -16.94 -6.96 -14.64
N THR A 140 -16.27 -7.85 -13.92
CA THR A 140 -16.70 -8.36 -12.61
C THR A 140 -15.72 -7.90 -11.53
N LEU A 141 -16.23 -7.29 -10.46
CA LEU A 141 -15.41 -6.93 -9.30
C LEU A 141 -15.16 -8.17 -8.42
N THR A 142 -13.97 -8.28 -7.88
CA THR A 142 -13.67 -9.24 -6.79
C THR A 142 -14.49 -8.89 -5.54
N SER A 143 -14.51 -9.78 -4.55
CA SER A 143 -14.79 -9.39 -3.17
C SER A 143 -13.68 -8.47 -2.66
N ASP A 144 -13.91 -7.80 -1.52
CA ASP A 144 -12.85 -7.01 -0.89
C ASP A 144 -11.62 -7.89 -0.60
N LEU A 145 -10.49 -7.46 -1.13
CA LEU A 145 -9.22 -8.16 -1.01
C LEU A 145 -8.51 -7.89 0.33
N VAL A 146 -8.92 -6.85 1.06
CA VAL A 146 -8.27 -6.46 2.32
C VAL A 146 -8.74 -7.39 3.44
N SER A 147 -7.79 -8.07 4.07
CA SER A 147 -8.05 -8.94 5.23
C SER A 147 -7.75 -8.27 6.58
N THR A 148 -7.08 -7.13 6.55
CA THR A 148 -6.69 -6.38 7.77
C THR A 148 -7.80 -5.43 8.17
N ALA A 149 -8.23 -5.49 9.42
CA ALA A 149 -9.23 -4.55 9.96
C ALA A 149 -8.65 -3.13 10.09
N ALA A 150 -9.56 -2.14 10.24
CA ALA A 150 -9.21 -0.74 10.50
C ALA A 150 -8.21 -0.61 11.66
N GLN A 151 -7.19 0.24 11.48
CA GLN A 151 -6.10 0.42 12.44
C GLN A 151 -6.16 1.81 13.07
N SER A 152 -5.78 1.91 14.35
CA SER A 152 -5.76 3.19 15.05
C SER A 152 -4.57 4.04 14.59
N MET A 153 -4.85 5.22 14.03
CA MET A 153 -3.86 6.23 13.68
C MET A 153 -3.81 7.41 14.66
N ASN A 154 -4.47 7.30 15.81
CA ASN A 154 -4.57 8.36 16.82
C ASN A 154 -3.24 8.55 17.57
N SER A 155 -2.21 8.97 16.86
CA SER A 155 -0.84 9.20 17.34
C SER A 155 -0.22 10.40 16.66
N LEU A 156 0.54 11.23 17.40
CA LEU A 156 1.34 12.33 16.84
C LEU A 156 2.63 11.84 16.18
N THR A 157 3.02 10.59 16.42
CA THR A 157 4.17 9.97 15.77
C THR A 157 3.71 9.26 14.50
N ALA A 158 4.33 9.59 13.37
CA ALA A 158 4.03 8.93 12.10
C ALA A 158 4.39 7.44 12.17
N ALA A 159 3.45 6.60 11.76
CA ALA A 159 3.62 5.15 11.70
C ALA A 159 3.17 4.61 10.34
N ASN A 160 3.64 3.43 10.00
CA ASN A 160 3.20 2.67 8.83
C ASN A 160 2.08 1.72 9.26
N TYR A 161 1.00 1.73 8.50
CA TYR A 161 -0.17 0.86 8.65
C TYR A 161 -0.24 -0.02 7.42
N ASP A 162 0.01 -1.31 7.62
CA ASP A 162 0.03 -2.30 6.53
C ASP A 162 -1.31 -3.03 6.47
N PHE A 163 -1.94 -3.00 5.29
CA PHE A 163 -3.16 -3.72 4.97
C PHE A 163 -2.81 -4.88 4.05
N THR A 164 -2.96 -6.11 4.55
CA THR A 164 -2.68 -7.33 3.78
C THR A 164 -3.79 -7.58 2.78
N LEU A 165 -3.41 -7.82 1.53
CA LEU A 165 -4.30 -8.16 0.44
C LEU A 165 -4.31 -9.68 0.22
N SER A 166 -5.46 -10.22 -0.18
CA SER A 166 -5.61 -11.64 -0.54
C SER A 166 -4.93 -11.93 -1.87
N SER A 167 -3.72 -12.46 -1.84
CA SER A 167 -2.85 -12.64 -3.01
C SER A 167 -3.41 -13.62 -4.06
N GLY A 168 -4.21 -14.60 -3.68
CA GLY A 168 -4.75 -15.62 -4.60
C GLY A 168 -5.75 -15.11 -5.66
N SER A 169 -6.03 -13.79 -5.68
CA SER A 169 -6.88 -13.13 -6.68
C SER A 169 -6.17 -11.97 -7.36
N ILE A 170 -4.85 -11.86 -7.19
CA ILE A 170 -4.04 -10.75 -7.70
C ILE A 170 -2.97 -11.31 -8.61
N ASP A 171 -3.04 -10.95 -9.88
CA ASP A 171 -2.06 -11.35 -10.90
C ASP A 171 -1.05 -10.23 -11.21
N PRO A 172 0.17 -10.57 -11.70
CA PRO A 172 1.10 -9.58 -12.21
C PRO A 172 0.48 -8.71 -13.32
N GLY A 173 0.55 -7.39 -13.15
CA GLY A 173 -0.01 -6.44 -14.11
C GLY A 173 -1.46 -6.01 -13.84
N ASP A 174 -2.11 -6.57 -12.85
CA ASP A 174 -3.44 -6.13 -12.42
C ASP A 174 -3.47 -4.67 -11.97
N LEU A 175 -4.65 -4.07 -12.02
CA LEU A 175 -4.91 -2.75 -11.45
C LEU A 175 -5.80 -2.90 -10.22
N ILE A 176 -5.25 -2.63 -9.05
CA ILE A 176 -5.98 -2.67 -7.78
C ILE A 176 -6.65 -1.31 -7.57
N GLU A 177 -7.96 -1.31 -7.43
CA GLU A 177 -8.76 -0.15 -7.04
C GLU A 177 -8.89 -0.13 -5.52
N VAL A 178 -8.44 0.95 -4.89
CA VAL A 178 -8.39 1.10 -3.44
C VAL A 178 -9.23 2.27 -2.98
N ARG A 179 -9.98 2.07 -1.91
CA ARG A 179 -10.61 3.13 -1.13
C ARG A 179 -9.97 3.19 0.25
N LEU A 180 -9.36 4.32 0.58
CA LEU A 180 -8.91 4.60 1.95
C LEU A 180 -9.99 5.37 2.68
N THR A 181 -10.26 4.98 3.93
CA THR A 181 -11.22 5.62 4.81
C THR A 181 -10.54 6.08 6.09
N VAL A 182 -10.70 7.34 6.44
CA VAL A 182 -10.32 7.88 7.75
C VAL A 182 -11.60 8.14 8.53
N ALA A 183 -11.73 7.49 9.69
CA ALA A 183 -12.85 7.68 10.62
C ALA A 183 -12.33 8.22 11.95
N CYS A 184 -12.77 9.43 12.30
CA CYS A 184 -12.36 10.13 13.51
C CYS A 184 -13.59 10.45 14.35
N VAL A 185 -13.56 10.09 15.62
CA VAL A 185 -14.60 10.40 16.61
C VAL A 185 -13.96 11.25 17.70
N ASP A 186 -14.33 12.53 17.74
CA ASP A 186 -13.85 13.49 18.74
C ASP A 186 -15.03 14.15 19.44
N ALA A 187 -15.09 14.05 20.76
CA ALA A 187 -16.26 14.51 21.51
C ALA A 187 -16.11 15.92 22.03
N ALA A 188 -14.91 16.30 22.52
CA ALA A 188 -14.76 17.50 23.31
C ALA A 188 -13.40 18.22 23.18
N THR A 189 -12.55 17.86 22.22
CA THR A 189 -11.24 18.52 22.05
C THR A 189 -11.41 20.00 21.68
N ALA A 190 -10.70 20.88 22.38
CA ALA A 190 -10.82 22.32 22.16
C ALA A 190 -9.98 22.84 20.96
N THR A 191 -8.97 22.07 20.55
CA THR A 191 -8.04 22.41 19.47
C THR A 191 -8.28 21.54 18.24
N ALA A 192 -7.77 21.97 17.08
CA ALA A 192 -7.95 21.24 15.83
C ALA A 192 -7.40 19.80 15.92
N VAL A 193 -8.22 18.84 15.48
CA VAL A 193 -7.92 17.41 15.42
C VAL A 193 -7.81 17.01 13.95
N THR A 194 -6.60 16.90 13.45
CA THR A 194 -6.35 16.75 12.01
C THR A 194 -5.57 15.48 11.71
N PRO A 195 -6.22 14.41 11.22
CA PRO A 195 -5.53 13.24 10.70
C PRO A 195 -4.95 13.51 9.31
N ALA A 196 -3.76 12.97 9.04
CA ALA A 196 -3.07 13.15 7.77
C ALA A 196 -2.35 11.87 7.31
N ILE A 197 -2.41 11.61 6.00
CA ILE A 197 -1.68 10.56 5.28
C ILE A 197 -0.56 11.24 4.51
N TYR A 198 0.65 10.72 4.66
CA TYR A 198 1.88 11.27 4.06
C TYR A 198 2.42 10.44 2.93
N GLU A 199 2.01 9.18 2.86
CA GLU A 199 2.53 8.23 1.87
C GLU A 199 1.59 7.05 1.75
N VAL A 200 1.49 6.52 0.54
CA VAL A 200 0.86 5.24 0.25
C VAL A 200 1.79 4.46 -0.68
N ALA A 201 2.02 3.20 -0.40
CA ALA A 201 2.86 2.33 -1.20
C ALA A 201 2.28 0.92 -1.30
N LEU A 202 2.54 0.25 -2.41
CA LEU A 202 2.32 -1.18 -2.57
C LEU A 202 3.62 -1.91 -2.24
N LEU A 203 3.54 -2.89 -1.35
CA LEU A 203 4.65 -3.75 -0.94
C LEU A 203 4.39 -5.16 -1.45
N CYS A 204 5.31 -5.71 -2.21
CA CYS A 204 5.18 -7.08 -2.72
C CYS A 204 6.53 -7.72 -2.98
N ASP A 205 6.53 -9.05 -3.00
CA ASP A 205 7.67 -9.82 -3.47
C ASP A 205 7.71 -9.80 -5.00
N THR A 206 8.89 -9.58 -5.56
CA THR A 206 9.11 -9.54 -7.00
C THR A 206 10.18 -10.53 -7.42
N ARG A 207 10.05 -11.06 -8.64
CA ARG A 207 11.08 -11.87 -9.27
C ARG A 207 12.03 -10.96 -10.05
N GLY A 208 13.32 -11.12 -9.80
CA GLY A 208 14.40 -10.44 -10.53
C GLY A 208 14.77 -11.14 -11.83
#